data_716d3c98a4af8571b75a9e133b7a1e9b
#
_entry.id   716d3c98a4af8571b75a9e133b7a1e9b
#
_cell.length_a   1.000
_cell.length_b   1.000
_cell.length_c   1.000
_cell.angle_alpha   90.00
_cell.angle_beta   90.00
_cell.angle_gamma   90.00
#
_symmetry.space_group_name_H-M   'P 1'
#
loop_
_entity.id
_entity.type
_entity.pdbx_description
1 polymer ?
#
loop_
_entity_poly.entity_id
_entity_poly.type
_entity_poly.pdbx_seq_one_letter_code
_entity_poly.pdbx_strand_id
1 'polypeptide(L)'
;MYFDELDLNDNVLDALYDMRFETCTPVQEQCIPEILKGNDLLGVAQTGTGKTAAYLLPILSKLDDGGYPKDAINCVIMSPTRELAQQIDQAMQGFGYYLNDVSSVAIYGGNDGNRYDQELKSLSLGADVVIATPGRLISHISMGNADFSRVSFFVLDEADRMLDMGFSEDIKKIAQL
;
A
#
# COMPACT_ATOMS: atom_id res chain seq x y z
N MET A 1 17.12 -12.86 11.04
CA MET A 1 15.80 -13.57 11.04
C MET A 1 15.40 -13.87 9.61
N TYR A 2 14.94 -15.06 9.36
CA TYR A 2 14.40 -15.45 8.04
C TYR A 2 12.93 -15.07 7.95
N PHE A 3 12.44 -14.80 6.73
CA PHE A 3 11.03 -14.44 6.53
C PHE A 3 10.08 -15.55 6.99
N ASP A 4 10.46 -16.82 6.85
CA ASP A 4 9.60 -17.93 7.26
C ASP A 4 9.45 -18.08 8.77
N GLU A 5 10.24 -17.35 9.55
CA GLU A 5 10.07 -17.27 11.01
C GLU A 5 8.98 -16.28 11.42
N LEU A 6 8.46 -15.50 10.47
CA LEU A 6 7.38 -14.54 10.71
C LEU A 6 6.03 -15.19 10.40
N ASP A 7 4.95 -14.69 11.01
CA ASP A 7 3.59 -15.19 10.79
C ASP A 7 2.96 -14.66 9.48
N LEU A 8 3.74 -14.65 8.41
CA LEU A 8 3.25 -14.35 7.08
C LEU A 8 2.55 -15.58 6.49
N ASN A 9 1.51 -15.36 5.66
CA ASN A 9 0.84 -16.50 5.08
C ASN A 9 1.67 -17.16 3.97
N ASP A 10 1.28 -18.39 3.60
CA ASP A 10 2.06 -19.20 2.67
C ASP A 10 2.19 -18.57 1.29
N ASN A 11 1.14 -17.90 0.80
CA ASN A 11 1.17 -17.26 -0.52
C ASN A 11 2.18 -16.13 -0.58
N VAL A 12 2.30 -15.34 0.48
CA VAL A 12 3.31 -14.28 0.58
C VAL A 12 4.70 -14.90 0.69
N LEU A 13 4.87 -15.95 1.48
CA LEU A 13 6.15 -16.65 1.63
C LEU A 13 6.59 -17.29 0.31
N ASP A 14 5.67 -17.85 -0.47
CA ASP A 14 5.97 -18.43 -1.78
C ASP A 14 6.50 -17.36 -2.75
N ALA A 15 5.91 -16.17 -2.75
CA ALA A 15 6.39 -15.06 -3.57
C ALA A 15 7.79 -14.62 -3.16
N LEU A 16 8.05 -14.54 -1.86
CA LEU A 16 9.38 -14.21 -1.34
C LEU A 16 10.42 -15.24 -1.76
N TYR A 17 10.06 -16.51 -1.70
CA TYR A 17 10.93 -17.60 -2.11
C TYR A 17 11.31 -17.45 -3.60
N ASP A 18 10.32 -17.21 -4.46
CA ASP A 18 10.56 -17.04 -5.89
C ASP A 18 11.41 -15.81 -6.21
N MET A 19 11.27 -14.75 -5.41
CA MET A 19 12.06 -13.53 -5.53
C MET A 19 13.45 -13.65 -4.88
N ARG A 20 13.74 -14.78 -4.26
CA ARG A 20 14.99 -15.08 -3.55
C ARG A 20 15.24 -14.15 -2.35
N PHE A 21 14.17 -13.74 -1.67
CA PHE A 21 14.25 -13.02 -0.41
C PHE A 21 14.27 -14.04 0.73
N GLU A 22 15.36 -14.13 1.45
CA GLU A 22 15.53 -15.13 2.52
C GLU A 22 15.54 -14.51 3.90
N THR A 23 16.31 -13.44 4.09
CA THR A 23 16.50 -12.82 5.40
C THR A 23 15.92 -11.43 5.44
N CYS A 24 15.36 -11.07 6.60
CA CYS A 24 14.80 -9.75 6.85
C CYS A 24 15.88 -8.70 7.07
N THR A 25 15.62 -7.47 6.59
CA THR A 25 16.39 -6.31 7.02
C THR A 25 15.97 -5.93 8.45
N PRO A 26 16.77 -5.10 9.18
CA PRO A 26 16.36 -4.69 10.52
C PRO A 26 15.00 -4.02 10.60
N VAL A 27 14.66 -3.16 9.63
CA VAL A 27 13.35 -2.50 9.62
C VAL A 27 12.21 -3.51 9.42
N GLN A 28 12.43 -4.53 8.60
CA GLN A 28 11.44 -5.59 8.39
C GLN A 28 11.22 -6.41 9.67
N GLU A 29 12.29 -6.79 10.35
CA GLU A 29 12.19 -7.54 11.63
C GLU A 29 11.41 -6.78 12.69
N GLN A 30 11.56 -5.47 12.74
CA GLN A 30 10.89 -4.63 13.73
C GLN A 30 9.43 -4.34 13.36
N CYS A 31 9.15 -4.09 12.09
CA CYS A 31 7.85 -3.60 11.65
C CYS A 31 6.85 -4.71 11.36
N ILE A 32 7.27 -5.78 10.70
CA ILE A 32 6.33 -6.83 10.26
C ILE A 32 5.53 -7.43 11.43
N PRO A 33 6.16 -7.84 12.55
CA PRO A 33 5.39 -8.41 13.66
C PRO A 33 4.37 -7.45 14.26
N GLU A 34 4.72 -6.16 14.34
CA GLU A 34 3.82 -5.15 14.91
C GLU A 34 2.59 -4.92 14.03
N ILE A 35 2.77 -4.87 12.71
CA ILE A 35 1.67 -4.71 11.78
C ILE A 35 0.78 -5.96 11.78
N LEU A 36 1.37 -7.15 11.85
CA LEU A 36 0.60 -8.40 11.94
C LEU A 36 -0.26 -8.46 13.19
N LYS A 37 0.19 -7.85 14.29
CA LYS A 37 -0.60 -7.78 15.54
C LYS A 37 -1.71 -6.72 15.47
N GLY A 38 -1.73 -5.89 14.45
CA GLY A 38 -2.70 -4.81 14.31
C GLY A 38 -2.33 -3.52 15.02
N ASN A 39 -1.09 -3.37 15.44
CA ASN A 39 -0.61 -2.17 16.10
C ASN A 39 -0.28 -1.06 15.10
N ASP A 40 -0.55 0.18 15.48
CA ASP A 40 -0.09 1.33 14.72
C ASP A 40 1.42 1.46 14.87
N LEU A 41 2.08 1.90 13.80
CA LEU A 41 3.52 1.95 13.76
C LEU A 41 3.99 3.23 13.08
N LEU A 42 4.94 3.91 13.72
CA LEU A 42 5.70 4.99 13.09
C LEU A 42 7.12 4.48 12.86
N GLY A 43 7.45 4.24 11.60
CA GLY A 43 8.77 3.79 11.21
C GLY A 43 9.49 4.85 10.38
N VAL A 44 10.74 5.11 10.71
CA VAL A 44 11.62 5.98 9.93
C VAL A 44 12.78 5.13 9.43
N ALA A 45 12.92 5.04 8.12
CA ALA A 45 13.98 4.26 7.50
C ALA A 45 14.50 4.97 6.26
N GLN A 46 15.76 4.76 5.97
CA GLN A 46 16.35 5.28 4.75
C GLN A 46 15.89 4.50 3.54
N THR A 47 15.85 5.17 2.38
CA THR A 47 15.54 4.54 1.10
C THR A 47 16.48 3.36 0.84
N GLY A 48 15.93 2.25 0.37
CA GLY A 48 16.73 1.07 0.02
C GLY A 48 16.93 0.06 1.15
N THR A 49 16.31 0.27 2.32
CA THR A 49 16.47 -0.63 3.48
C THR A 49 15.38 -1.68 3.59
N GLY A 50 14.58 -1.89 2.54
CA GLY A 50 13.49 -2.85 2.55
C GLY A 50 12.21 -2.32 3.19
N LYS A 51 12.06 -1.00 3.26
CA LYS A 51 10.93 -0.33 3.90
C LYS A 51 9.59 -0.70 3.28
N THR A 52 9.53 -0.78 1.94
CA THR A 52 8.30 -1.13 1.24
C THR A 52 7.81 -2.53 1.65
N ALA A 53 8.70 -3.50 1.68
CA ALA A 53 8.36 -4.85 2.12
C ALA A 53 7.93 -4.87 3.59
N ALA A 54 8.50 -4.00 4.43
CA ALA A 54 8.18 -3.97 5.85
C ALA A 54 6.70 -3.71 6.12
N TYR A 55 6.02 -2.93 5.29
CA TYR A 55 4.57 -2.74 5.45
C TYR A 55 3.75 -3.56 4.47
N LEU A 56 4.19 -3.77 3.22
CA LEU A 56 3.41 -4.53 2.24
C LEU A 56 3.24 -5.98 2.62
N LEU A 57 4.28 -6.65 3.08
CA LEU A 57 4.21 -8.08 3.37
C LEU A 57 3.17 -8.42 4.44
N PRO A 58 3.15 -7.74 5.61
CA PRO A 58 2.13 -8.05 6.59
C PRO A 58 0.72 -7.64 6.15
N ILE A 59 0.57 -6.51 5.45
CA ILE A 59 -0.74 -6.07 4.96
C ILE A 59 -1.30 -7.08 3.95
N LEU A 60 -0.49 -7.51 2.98
CA LEU A 60 -0.92 -8.49 1.98
C LEU A 60 -1.27 -9.83 2.63
N SER A 61 -0.50 -10.25 3.62
CA SER A 61 -0.77 -11.48 4.36
C SER A 61 -2.13 -11.42 5.05
N LYS A 62 -2.44 -10.30 5.72
CA LYS A 62 -3.72 -10.12 6.40
C LYS A 62 -4.88 -10.06 5.41
N LEU A 63 -4.73 -9.34 4.30
CA LEU A 63 -5.79 -9.23 3.30
C LEU A 63 -6.07 -10.58 2.63
N ASP A 64 -5.04 -11.34 2.33
CA ASP A 64 -5.19 -12.67 1.72
C ASP A 64 -5.82 -13.68 2.69
N ASP A 65 -5.53 -13.56 3.98
CA ASP A 65 -6.15 -14.40 5.01
C ASP A 65 -7.65 -14.15 5.15
N GLY A 66 -8.15 -13.01 4.69
CA GLY A 66 -9.57 -12.72 4.66
C GLY A 66 -10.07 -11.96 5.89
N GLY A 67 -11.38 -11.75 5.94
CA GLY A 67 -12.01 -11.00 7.03
C GLY A 67 -12.20 -9.52 6.73
N TYR A 68 -11.83 -9.07 5.53
CA TYR A 68 -12.00 -7.68 5.11
C TYR A 68 -13.12 -7.58 4.08
N PRO A 69 -13.83 -6.42 4.00
CA PRO A 69 -14.92 -6.27 3.04
C PRO A 69 -14.45 -6.47 1.60
N LYS A 70 -15.22 -7.21 0.83
CA LYS A 70 -14.99 -7.34 -0.62
C LYS A 70 -15.56 -6.13 -1.34
N ASP A 71 -14.99 -5.83 -2.50
CA ASP A 71 -15.40 -4.71 -3.34
C ASP A 71 -15.31 -3.36 -2.60
N ALA A 72 -14.38 -3.27 -1.64
CA ALA A 72 -14.12 -2.06 -0.86
C ALA A 72 -12.63 -1.80 -0.83
N ILE A 73 -12.27 -0.54 -0.57
CA ILE A 73 -10.86 -0.15 -0.40
C ILE A 73 -10.48 -0.44 1.05
N ASN A 74 -9.52 -1.35 1.24
CA ASN A 74 -9.08 -1.79 2.57
C ASN A 74 -7.75 -1.18 2.98
N CYS A 75 -6.94 -0.75 2.03
CA CYS A 75 -5.61 -0.19 2.29
C CYS A 75 -5.34 0.97 1.34
N VAL A 76 -4.85 2.08 1.89
CA VAL A 76 -4.38 3.23 1.11
C VAL A 76 -2.92 3.46 1.42
N ILE A 77 -2.08 3.49 0.38
CA ILE A 77 -0.66 3.76 0.48
C ILE A 77 -0.38 5.06 -0.27
N MET A 78 0.06 6.08 0.47
CA MET A 78 0.39 7.38 -0.07
C MET A 78 1.87 7.52 -0.30
N SER A 79 2.28 8.08 -1.42
CA SER A 79 3.68 8.38 -1.71
C SER A 79 3.80 9.78 -2.33
N PRO A 80 4.95 10.47 -2.17
CA PRO A 80 5.07 11.85 -2.63
C PRO A 80 5.21 12.00 -4.15
N THR A 81 5.67 10.97 -4.86
CA THR A 81 5.97 11.07 -6.29
C THR A 81 5.40 9.91 -7.07
N ARG A 82 5.18 10.14 -8.38
CA ARG A 82 4.78 9.08 -9.32
C ARG A 82 5.79 7.94 -9.35
N GLU A 83 7.06 8.28 -9.35
CA GLU A 83 8.15 7.31 -9.46
C GLU A 83 8.12 6.34 -8.28
N LEU A 84 7.93 6.86 -7.07
CA LEU A 84 7.83 6.02 -5.88
C LEU A 84 6.54 5.19 -5.90
N ALA A 85 5.42 5.78 -6.31
CA ALA A 85 4.16 5.05 -6.46
C ALA A 85 4.31 3.88 -7.44
N GLN A 86 5.01 4.09 -8.54
CA GLN A 86 5.29 3.04 -9.50
C GLN A 86 6.15 1.92 -8.92
N GLN A 87 7.16 2.28 -8.11
CA GLN A 87 8.01 1.30 -7.43
C GLN A 87 7.21 0.46 -6.44
N ILE A 88 6.31 1.10 -5.69
CA ILE A 88 5.43 0.39 -4.75
C ILE A 88 4.49 -0.55 -5.51
N ASP A 89 3.93 -0.10 -6.63
CA ASP A 89 3.06 -0.92 -7.46
C ASP A 89 3.81 -2.14 -8.01
N GLN A 90 5.04 -1.97 -8.46
CA GLN A 90 5.87 -3.08 -8.92
C GLN A 90 6.13 -4.08 -7.80
N ALA A 91 6.44 -3.58 -6.59
CA ALA A 91 6.63 -4.43 -5.42
C ALA A 91 5.35 -5.19 -5.09
N MET A 92 4.19 -4.52 -5.18
CA MET A 92 2.89 -5.14 -4.98
C MET A 92 2.65 -6.30 -5.94
N GLN A 93 2.97 -6.13 -7.21
CA GLN A 93 2.82 -7.18 -8.21
C GLN A 93 3.70 -8.39 -7.91
N GLY A 94 4.93 -8.14 -7.44
CA GLY A 94 5.86 -9.22 -7.08
C GLY A 94 5.43 -9.95 -5.83
N PHE A 95 5.22 -9.24 -4.73
CA PHE A 95 4.86 -9.84 -3.44
C PHE A 95 3.46 -10.46 -3.47
N GLY A 96 2.57 -9.93 -4.28
CA GLY A 96 1.20 -10.41 -4.40
C GLY A 96 0.96 -11.44 -5.49
N TYR A 97 2.01 -11.98 -6.09
CA TYR A 97 1.89 -12.85 -7.27
C TYR A 97 0.99 -14.07 -7.03
N TYR A 98 1.05 -14.67 -5.83
CA TYR A 98 0.28 -15.86 -5.50
C TYR A 98 -1.02 -15.56 -4.75
N LEU A 99 -1.35 -14.28 -4.53
CA LEU A 99 -2.60 -13.92 -3.85
C LEU A 99 -3.78 -14.09 -4.81
N ASN A 100 -4.87 -14.70 -4.33
CA ASN A 100 -5.99 -15.05 -5.19
C ASN A 100 -7.01 -13.92 -5.35
N ASP A 101 -7.32 -13.21 -4.27
CA ASP A 101 -8.44 -12.26 -4.24
C ASP A 101 -8.04 -10.87 -3.77
N VAL A 102 -6.76 -10.53 -3.81
CA VAL A 102 -6.28 -9.20 -3.42
C VAL A 102 -5.96 -8.41 -4.69
N SER A 103 -6.68 -7.33 -4.91
CA SER A 103 -6.52 -6.46 -6.06
C SER A 103 -5.87 -5.13 -5.66
N SER A 104 -5.23 -4.47 -6.61
CA SER A 104 -4.61 -3.17 -6.38
C SER A 104 -4.80 -2.25 -7.57
N VAL A 105 -4.76 -0.95 -7.30
CA VAL A 105 -4.75 0.08 -8.33
C VAL A 105 -3.75 1.16 -7.94
N ALA A 106 -3.00 1.65 -8.93
CA ALA A 106 -2.06 2.74 -8.74
C ALA A 106 -2.66 4.02 -9.32
N ILE A 107 -2.77 5.04 -8.48
CA ILE A 107 -3.39 6.33 -8.81
C ILE A 107 -2.33 7.41 -8.67
N TYR A 108 -1.61 7.67 -9.75
CA TYR A 108 -0.62 8.73 -9.79
C TYR A 108 -0.85 9.56 -11.05
N GLY A 109 -0.75 10.88 -10.92
CA GLY A 109 -1.07 11.81 -11.97
C GLY A 109 -0.36 11.53 -13.30
N GLY A 110 -0.99 11.93 -14.36
CA GLY A 110 -0.50 11.94 -15.72
C GLY A 110 -1.42 12.84 -16.52
N ASN A 111 -0.97 13.28 -17.68
CA ASN A 111 -1.75 14.17 -18.54
C ASN A 111 -2.68 13.41 -19.49
N ASP A 112 -2.88 12.12 -19.23
CA ASP A 112 -3.70 11.25 -20.09
C ASP A 112 -5.09 11.11 -19.49
N GLY A 113 -6.10 11.63 -20.18
CA GLY A 113 -7.51 11.51 -19.78
C GLY A 113 -7.98 10.06 -19.71
N ASN A 114 -7.45 9.19 -20.57
CA ASN A 114 -7.80 7.76 -20.55
C ASN A 114 -7.35 7.09 -19.25
N ARG A 115 -6.21 7.52 -18.71
CA ARG A 115 -5.72 7.00 -17.43
C ARG A 115 -6.66 7.37 -16.28
N TYR A 116 -7.15 8.60 -16.26
CA TYR A 116 -8.11 9.03 -15.24
C TYR A 116 -9.37 8.17 -15.29
N ASP A 117 -9.90 7.90 -16.49
CA ASP A 117 -11.10 7.08 -16.67
C ASP A 117 -10.86 5.64 -16.22
N GLN A 118 -9.67 5.08 -16.47
CA GLN A 118 -9.31 3.76 -16.01
C GLN A 118 -9.21 3.71 -14.48
N GLU A 119 -8.63 4.73 -13.86
CA GLU A 119 -8.57 4.86 -12.40
C GLU A 119 -9.96 4.93 -11.80
N LEU A 120 -10.83 5.76 -12.37
CA LEU A 120 -12.22 5.90 -11.95
C LEU A 120 -12.95 4.56 -11.98
N LYS A 121 -12.81 3.81 -13.05
CA LYS A 121 -13.42 2.51 -13.21
C LYS A 121 -12.93 1.52 -12.15
N SER A 122 -11.61 1.48 -11.92
CA SER A 122 -11.01 0.59 -10.92
C SER A 122 -11.47 0.93 -9.50
N LEU A 123 -11.56 2.22 -9.18
CA LEU A 123 -12.04 2.67 -7.87
C LEU A 123 -13.51 2.33 -7.67
N SER A 124 -14.32 2.44 -8.71
CA SER A 124 -15.76 2.13 -8.66
C SER A 124 -16.02 0.65 -8.41
N LEU A 125 -15.16 -0.22 -8.96
CA LEU A 125 -15.26 -1.66 -8.76
C LEU A 125 -14.74 -2.09 -7.38
N GLY A 126 -13.97 -1.23 -6.70
CA GLY A 126 -13.35 -1.53 -5.42
C GLY A 126 -12.06 -2.31 -5.57
N ALA A 127 -10.95 -1.72 -5.16
CA ALA A 127 -9.66 -2.38 -5.09
C ALA A 127 -9.23 -2.47 -3.63
N ASP A 128 -8.67 -3.62 -3.22
CA ASP A 128 -8.23 -3.80 -1.85
C ASP A 128 -7.14 -2.80 -1.47
N VAL A 129 -6.19 -2.56 -2.36
CA VAL A 129 -5.05 -1.69 -2.12
C VAL A 129 -5.03 -0.57 -3.15
N VAL A 130 -5.01 0.66 -2.68
CA VAL A 130 -4.86 1.87 -3.51
C VAL A 130 -3.50 2.48 -3.23
N ILE A 131 -2.67 2.61 -4.26
CA ILE A 131 -1.35 3.23 -4.19
C ILE A 131 -1.44 4.57 -4.92
N ALA A 132 -1.25 5.67 -4.20
CA ALA A 132 -1.59 6.98 -4.75
C ALA A 132 -0.61 8.08 -4.38
N THR A 133 -0.56 9.09 -5.24
CA THR A 133 0.00 10.40 -4.87
C THR A 133 -1.13 11.26 -4.31
N PRO A 134 -0.83 12.17 -3.35
CA PRO A 134 -1.89 12.92 -2.64
C PRO A 134 -2.80 13.73 -3.54
N GLY A 135 -2.23 14.50 -4.47
CA GLY A 135 -3.02 15.38 -5.33
C GLY A 135 -4.00 14.61 -6.22
N ARG A 136 -3.56 13.51 -6.81
CA ARG A 136 -4.42 12.70 -7.68
C ARG A 136 -5.53 12.02 -6.88
N LEU A 137 -5.21 11.53 -5.68
CA LEU A 137 -6.20 10.90 -4.83
C LEU A 137 -7.27 11.90 -4.38
N ILE A 138 -6.86 13.11 -3.98
CA ILE A 138 -7.78 14.19 -3.61
C ILE A 138 -8.72 14.51 -4.79
N SER A 139 -8.21 14.53 -6.02
CA SER A 139 -9.02 14.76 -7.20
C SER A 139 -10.16 13.74 -7.31
N HIS A 140 -9.86 12.45 -7.13
CA HIS A 140 -10.89 11.41 -7.15
C HIS A 140 -11.87 11.52 -5.99
N ILE A 141 -11.37 11.86 -4.80
CA ILE A 141 -12.22 12.05 -3.62
C ILE A 141 -13.19 13.20 -3.84
N SER A 142 -12.70 14.33 -4.36
CA SER A 142 -13.52 15.52 -4.61
C SER A 142 -14.63 15.26 -5.64
N MET A 143 -14.40 14.33 -6.56
CA MET A 143 -15.39 13.92 -7.56
C MET A 143 -16.33 12.80 -7.08
N GLY A 144 -16.16 12.33 -5.84
CA GLY A 144 -16.97 11.25 -5.31
C GLY A 144 -16.69 9.88 -5.91
N ASN A 145 -15.49 9.68 -6.46
CA ASN A 145 -15.14 8.48 -7.23
C ASN A 145 -14.79 7.26 -6.38
N ALA A 146 -14.62 7.43 -5.08
CA ALA A 146 -14.16 6.35 -4.21
C ALA A 146 -14.74 6.48 -2.81
N ASP A 147 -14.96 5.33 -2.17
CA ASP A 147 -15.41 5.22 -0.79
C ASP A 147 -14.27 4.70 0.08
N PHE A 148 -13.82 5.52 1.03
CA PHE A 148 -12.73 5.19 1.94
C PHE A 148 -13.21 4.83 3.34
N SER A 149 -14.51 4.68 3.55
CA SER A 149 -15.07 4.43 4.88
C SER A 149 -14.68 3.10 5.49
N ARG A 150 -14.18 2.16 4.68
CA ARG A 150 -13.83 0.81 5.11
C ARG A 150 -12.33 0.55 5.17
N VAL A 151 -11.51 1.58 5.05
CA VAL A 151 -10.05 1.47 5.06
C VAL A 151 -9.57 1.02 6.43
N SER A 152 -8.84 -0.09 6.47
CA SER A 152 -8.22 -0.63 7.69
C SER A 152 -6.74 -0.32 7.81
N PHE A 153 -6.07 -0.06 6.68
CA PHE A 153 -4.63 0.22 6.64
C PHE A 153 -4.38 1.52 5.90
N PHE A 154 -3.71 2.46 6.55
CA PHE A 154 -3.34 3.74 5.96
C PHE A 154 -1.83 3.93 6.11
N VAL A 155 -1.11 4.00 4.99
CA VAL A 155 0.35 4.06 4.97
C VAL A 155 0.79 5.36 4.31
N LEU A 156 1.69 6.06 4.97
CA LEU A 156 2.37 7.26 4.44
C LEU A 156 3.84 6.89 4.20
N ASP A 157 4.19 6.58 2.97
CA ASP A 157 5.58 6.28 2.61
C ASP A 157 6.31 7.59 2.31
N GLU A 158 7.46 7.79 2.92
CA GLU A 158 8.21 9.05 2.90
C GLU A 158 7.33 10.25 3.35
N ALA A 159 6.69 10.10 4.51
CA ALA A 159 5.78 11.09 5.06
C ALA A 159 6.42 12.46 5.24
N ASP A 160 7.67 12.51 5.69
CA ASP A 160 8.43 13.74 5.85
C ASP A 160 8.59 14.48 4.51
N ARG A 161 8.87 13.75 3.44
CA ARG A 161 8.98 14.34 2.09
C ARG A 161 7.65 14.90 1.61
N MET A 162 6.53 14.22 1.90
CA MET A 162 5.21 14.75 1.56
C MET A 162 4.90 16.04 2.30
N LEU A 163 5.28 16.14 3.57
CA LEU A 163 5.12 17.37 4.35
C LEU A 163 5.97 18.51 3.77
N ASP A 164 7.23 18.22 3.41
CA ASP A 164 8.13 19.19 2.78
C ASP A 164 7.61 19.69 1.43
N MET A 165 6.87 18.86 0.70
CA MET A 165 6.26 19.20 -0.58
C MET A 165 4.92 19.93 -0.44
N GLY A 166 4.45 20.18 0.78
CA GLY A 166 3.22 20.92 1.03
C GLY A 166 1.94 20.10 1.00
N PHE A 167 2.03 18.80 1.15
CA PHE A 167 0.85 17.92 1.11
C PHE A 167 0.18 17.71 2.47
N SER A 168 0.56 18.46 3.52
CA SER A 168 0.02 18.21 4.86
C SER A 168 -1.50 18.34 4.94
N GLU A 169 -2.09 19.33 4.27
CA GLU A 169 -3.54 19.53 4.24
C GLU A 169 -4.24 18.40 3.48
N ASP A 170 -3.67 17.97 2.36
CA ASP A 170 -4.22 16.88 1.57
C ASP A 170 -4.23 15.57 2.36
N ILE A 171 -3.14 15.28 3.07
CA ILE A 171 -3.03 14.08 3.91
C ILE A 171 -4.09 14.11 5.02
N LYS A 172 -4.28 15.25 5.67
CA LYS A 172 -5.29 15.41 6.73
C LYS A 172 -6.70 15.16 6.20
N LYS A 173 -7.02 15.69 5.02
CA LYS A 173 -8.34 15.48 4.39
C LYS A 173 -8.59 14.00 4.13
N ILE A 174 -7.60 13.29 3.62
CA ILE A 174 -7.71 11.87 3.33
C ILE A 174 -7.86 11.06 4.62
N ALA A 175 -7.08 11.37 5.64
CA ALA A 175 -7.10 10.64 6.91
C ALA A 175 -8.40 10.80 7.69
N GLN A 176 -9.19 11.84 7.41
CA GLN A 176 -10.46 12.11 8.08
C GLN A 176 -11.65 11.39 7.44
N LEU A 177 -11.43 10.68 6.36
CA LEU A 177 -12.51 9.95 5.66
C LEU A 177 -12.84 8.55 6.31
#